data_49dbb5d5ff5b984d86cf878ecc300976
#
_entry.id   49dbb5d5ff5b984d86cf878ecc300976
#
_cell.length_a   1.000
_cell.length_b   1.000
_cell.length_c   1.000
_cell.angle_alpha   90.00
_cell.angle_beta   90.00
_cell.angle_gamma   90.00
#
_symmetry.space_group_name_H-M   'P 1'
#
loop_
_entity.id
_entity.type
_entity.pdbx_description
1 polymer ?
#
loop_
_entity_poly.entity_id
_entity_poly.type
_entity_poly.pdbx_seq_one_letter_code
_entity_poly.pdbx_strand_id
1 'polypeptide(L)'
;MDVNTTCPRCAAQSPSIVRDGFFWRADDSKKIQRYQCKTCGKKFSAATDKPAYRQKCRRINSTVRLGLAFNMCQRDIALLTNVNVKTVAARLVWQANLSREKNKRFIDQYIKRYGPITTVQFDDLITFEHTKCKPLTVPVAVIAGTRVPLAFGIASIPASGHLAAIARKRYGKREDNSRQVRETVFEQLTHILPAEVHFETDGHDHYRVLIKRFFPQATHTVFPSVRGAVVGQGELKKIHFDPLFTINHFLATMRAKVNRLVRRTWCTTKDPERLSDHTDVMIDVFCDHLQRLWLRDKGVCPSQIASCST
;
A
#
# COMPACT_ATOMS: atom_id res chain seq x y z
N MET A 1 -3.78 8.06 35.96
CA MET A 1 -5.01 7.25 35.64
C MET A 1 -5.13 7.33 34.13
N ASP A 2 -5.19 6.17 33.44
CA ASP A 2 -5.44 6.18 31.99
C ASP A 2 -6.88 6.63 31.77
N VAL A 3 -7.07 7.87 31.36
CA VAL A 3 -8.32 8.65 31.39
C VAL A 3 -9.37 8.11 30.38
N ASN A 4 -9.05 7.12 29.56
CA ASN A 4 -9.91 6.66 28.45
C ASN A 4 -10.18 5.15 28.41
N THR A 5 -10.22 4.47 29.56
CA THR A 5 -10.58 3.05 29.55
C THR A 5 -12.10 2.90 29.55
N THR A 6 -12.65 2.36 28.47
CA THR A 6 -14.10 2.11 28.28
C THR A 6 -14.38 0.63 28.40
N CYS A 7 -15.51 0.27 29.02
CA CYS A 7 -15.94 -1.12 29.10
C CYS A 7 -16.37 -1.65 27.73
N PRO A 8 -15.81 -2.76 27.23
CA PRO A 8 -16.15 -3.29 25.89
C PRO A 8 -17.56 -3.92 25.83
N ARG A 9 -18.30 -4.00 26.94
CA ARG A 9 -19.65 -4.58 26.98
C ARG A 9 -20.74 -3.53 27.11
N CYS A 10 -20.57 -2.55 28.00
CA CYS A 10 -21.63 -1.56 28.32
C CYS A 10 -21.19 -0.12 28.10
N ALA A 11 -20.01 0.09 27.52
CA ALA A 11 -19.41 1.41 27.24
C ALA A 11 -19.22 2.34 28.47
N ALA A 12 -19.42 1.84 29.71
CA ALA A 12 -19.17 2.62 30.93
C ALA A 12 -17.68 3.05 30.99
N GLN A 13 -17.45 4.23 31.53
CA GLN A 13 -16.14 4.83 31.72
C GLN A 13 -15.80 4.98 33.21
N SER A 14 -14.60 5.54 33.51
CA SER A 14 -14.24 5.93 34.88
C SER A 14 -15.35 6.86 35.48
N PRO A 15 -15.74 6.73 36.75
CA PRO A 15 -15.14 5.90 37.80
C PRO A 15 -15.64 4.45 37.88
N SER A 16 -16.60 4.04 37.05
CA SER A 16 -17.17 2.68 37.08
C SER A 16 -16.19 1.55 36.71
N ILE A 17 -15.00 1.89 36.22
CA ILE A 17 -13.94 0.93 35.85
C ILE A 17 -12.86 0.95 36.93
N VAL A 18 -12.60 -0.19 37.54
CA VAL A 18 -11.56 -0.37 38.57
C VAL A 18 -10.45 -1.28 38.07
N ARG A 19 -9.24 -1.07 38.57
CA ARG A 19 -8.11 -1.97 38.29
C ARG A 19 -8.33 -3.27 39.02
N ASP A 20 -8.14 -4.40 38.31
CA ASP A 20 -8.28 -5.78 38.82
C ASP A 20 -6.95 -6.54 38.63
N GLY A 21 -5.87 -5.97 39.17
CA GLY A 21 -4.55 -6.55 39.08
C GLY A 21 -3.97 -6.51 37.64
N PHE A 22 -3.00 -7.35 37.40
CA PHE A 22 -2.34 -7.48 36.09
C PHE A 22 -1.94 -8.95 35.86
N PHE A 23 -1.54 -9.26 34.62
CA PHE A 23 -0.91 -10.51 34.25
C PHE A 23 0.32 -10.30 33.39
N TRP A 24 1.24 -11.23 33.45
CA TRP A 24 2.41 -11.22 32.56
C TRP A 24 2.09 -11.94 31.25
N ARG A 25 2.34 -11.29 30.14
CA ARG A 25 2.14 -11.87 28.81
C ARG A 25 3.49 -12.30 28.26
N ALA A 26 3.77 -13.60 28.26
CA ALA A 26 5.08 -14.20 28.02
C ALA A 26 5.53 -14.02 26.54
N ASP A 27 4.60 -14.01 25.56
CA ASP A 27 4.96 -13.99 24.14
C ASP A 27 5.59 -12.67 23.64
N ASP A 28 5.39 -11.57 24.38
CA ASP A 28 6.02 -10.26 24.10
C ASP A 28 6.56 -9.58 25.37
N SER A 29 6.70 -10.34 26.45
CA SER A 29 7.28 -9.92 27.73
C SER A 29 6.68 -8.63 28.28
N LYS A 30 5.33 -8.52 28.28
CA LYS A 30 4.62 -7.34 28.76
C LYS A 30 3.73 -7.62 29.97
N LYS A 31 3.78 -6.70 30.92
CA LYS A 31 2.85 -6.62 32.03
C LYS A 31 1.56 -5.94 31.57
N ILE A 32 0.44 -6.64 31.64
CA ILE A 32 -0.85 -6.16 31.11
C ILE A 32 -1.80 -5.90 32.27
N GLN A 33 -2.30 -4.66 32.38
CA GLN A 33 -3.30 -4.28 33.38
C GLN A 33 -4.65 -4.93 33.08
N ARG A 34 -5.29 -5.51 34.09
CA ARG A 34 -6.68 -5.96 34.06
C ARG A 34 -7.60 -4.92 34.68
N TYR A 35 -8.84 -4.93 34.23
CA TYR A 35 -9.88 -4.04 34.68
C TYR A 35 -11.17 -4.84 34.94
N GLN A 36 -12.01 -4.32 35.86
CA GLN A 36 -13.37 -4.77 36.08
C GLN A 36 -14.32 -3.61 36.00
N CYS A 37 -15.39 -3.79 35.22
CA CYS A 37 -16.50 -2.83 35.15
C CYS A 37 -17.46 -3.09 36.29
N LYS A 38 -17.69 -2.13 37.19
CA LYS A 38 -18.64 -2.24 38.29
C LYS A 38 -20.09 -2.24 37.83
N THR A 39 -20.37 -1.61 36.66
CA THR A 39 -21.75 -1.50 36.14
C THR A 39 -22.26 -2.85 35.61
N CYS A 40 -21.45 -3.61 34.87
CA CYS A 40 -21.91 -4.86 34.24
C CYS A 40 -21.09 -6.11 34.67
N GLY A 41 -20.17 -5.99 35.61
CA GLY A 41 -19.32 -7.08 36.10
C GLY A 41 -18.26 -7.59 35.11
N LYS A 42 -18.17 -7.05 33.88
CA LYS A 42 -17.26 -7.53 32.84
C LYS A 42 -15.80 -7.32 33.26
N LYS A 43 -15.01 -8.40 33.24
CA LYS A 43 -13.55 -8.34 33.36
C LYS A 43 -12.92 -8.24 31.95
N PHE A 44 -11.92 -7.37 31.79
CA PHE A 44 -11.19 -7.14 30.53
C PHE A 44 -9.78 -6.64 30.84
N SER A 45 -8.99 -6.34 29.85
CA SER A 45 -7.61 -5.88 30.04
C SER A 45 -7.24 -4.75 29.10
N ALA A 46 -6.15 -4.06 29.34
CA ALA A 46 -5.59 -3.06 28.43
C ALA A 46 -5.23 -3.61 27.03
N ALA A 47 -5.18 -4.93 26.88
CA ALA A 47 -4.97 -5.58 25.59
C ALA A 47 -6.28 -5.90 24.84
N THR A 48 -7.43 -5.84 25.52
CA THR A 48 -8.74 -6.02 24.89
C THR A 48 -8.95 -4.86 23.91
N ASP A 49 -9.55 -5.12 22.78
CA ASP A 49 -9.79 -4.15 21.67
C ASP A 49 -8.54 -3.62 20.96
N LYS A 50 -7.35 -4.13 21.30
CA LYS A 50 -6.15 -3.84 20.51
C LYS A 50 -6.09 -4.76 19.28
N PRO A 51 -5.54 -4.29 18.13
CA PRO A 51 -5.49 -5.08 16.90
C PRO A 51 -4.88 -6.48 17.05
N ALA A 52 -3.89 -6.64 17.96
CA ALA A 52 -3.25 -7.91 18.25
C ALA A 52 -3.91 -8.70 19.40
N TYR A 53 -5.15 -8.37 19.79
CA TYR A 53 -5.87 -9.11 20.84
C TYR A 53 -6.02 -10.59 20.45
N ARG A 54 -5.77 -11.50 21.40
CA ARG A 54 -5.75 -12.97 21.21
C ARG A 54 -4.75 -13.50 20.19
N GLN A 55 -3.89 -12.67 19.62
CA GLN A 55 -2.84 -13.11 18.71
C GLN A 55 -1.71 -13.79 19.50
N LYS A 56 -1.20 -14.91 19.01
CA LYS A 56 0.00 -15.57 19.54
C LYS A 56 1.25 -15.05 18.82
N CYS A 57 2.43 -15.16 19.43
CA CYS A 57 3.72 -14.76 18.82
C CYS A 57 3.73 -13.31 18.32
N ARG A 58 3.23 -12.36 19.12
CA ARG A 58 3.17 -10.91 18.74
C ARG A 58 4.54 -10.33 18.43
N ARG A 59 5.59 -10.87 19.06
CA ARG A 59 6.99 -10.43 18.87
C ARG A 59 7.42 -10.40 17.40
N ILE A 60 6.87 -11.26 16.54
CA ILE A 60 7.25 -11.36 15.14
C ILE A 60 6.58 -10.31 14.26
N ASN A 61 5.56 -9.59 14.72
CA ASN A 61 4.74 -8.71 13.88
C ASN A 61 5.56 -7.62 13.18
N SER A 62 6.52 -7.01 13.90
CA SER A 62 7.41 -6.00 13.32
C SER A 62 8.33 -6.60 12.26
N THR A 63 8.93 -7.75 12.55
CA THR A 63 9.83 -8.45 11.61
C THR A 63 9.08 -8.88 10.35
N VAL A 64 7.85 -9.40 10.48
CA VAL A 64 7.01 -9.75 9.33
C VAL A 64 6.69 -8.51 8.49
N ARG A 65 6.26 -7.41 9.12
CA ARG A 65 5.96 -6.15 8.41
C ARG A 65 7.16 -5.65 7.61
N LEU A 66 8.32 -5.55 8.25
CA LEU A 66 9.54 -5.05 7.61
C LEU A 66 10.06 -6.04 6.55
N GLY A 67 10.09 -7.33 6.86
CA GLY A 67 10.55 -8.35 5.90
C GLY A 67 9.73 -8.34 4.61
N LEU A 68 8.40 -8.25 4.71
CA LEU A 68 7.53 -8.13 3.55
C LEU A 68 7.83 -6.86 2.73
N ALA A 69 8.02 -5.72 3.40
CA ALA A 69 8.31 -4.45 2.73
C ALA A 69 9.75 -4.33 2.19
N PHE A 70 10.66 -5.23 2.56
CA PHE A 70 12.05 -5.26 2.12
C PHE A 70 12.39 -6.49 1.27
N ASN A 71 11.46 -6.93 0.44
CA ASN A 71 11.68 -7.96 -0.57
C ASN A 71 11.93 -9.37 -0.03
N MET A 72 11.70 -9.65 1.26
CA MET A 72 11.81 -11.00 1.79
C MET A 72 10.61 -11.86 1.39
N CYS A 73 10.85 -13.14 1.08
CA CYS A 73 9.76 -14.06 0.87
C CYS A 73 9.18 -14.55 2.22
N GLN A 74 7.95 -15.05 2.20
CA GLN A 74 7.29 -15.53 3.44
C GLN A 74 8.04 -16.71 4.08
N ARG A 75 8.76 -17.51 3.30
CA ARG A 75 9.58 -18.62 3.81
C ARG A 75 10.82 -18.12 4.54
N ASP A 76 11.48 -17.10 3.99
CA ASP A 76 12.66 -16.50 4.62
C ASP A 76 12.27 -15.82 5.94
N ILE A 77 11.13 -15.12 5.96
CA ILE A 77 10.59 -14.52 7.20
C ILE A 77 10.23 -15.61 8.22
N ALA A 78 9.65 -16.72 7.79
CA ALA A 78 9.30 -17.84 8.66
C ALA A 78 10.56 -18.47 9.29
N LEU A 79 11.61 -18.64 8.48
CA LEU A 79 12.92 -19.11 8.94
C LEU A 79 13.55 -18.14 9.94
N LEU A 80 13.61 -16.84 9.59
CA LEU A 80 14.17 -15.79 10.45
C LEU A 80 13.47 -15.70 11.82
N THR A 81 12.17 -15.89 11.83
CA THR A 81 11.34 -15.74 13.04
C THR A 81 11.07 -17.05 13.78
N ASN A 82 11.56 -18.16 13.25
CA ASN A 82 11.35 -19.52 13.75
C ASN A 82 9.85 -19.83 13.98
N VAL A 83 9.02 -19.61 12.95
CA VAL A 83 7.59 -19.91 12.95
C VAL A 83 7.18 -20.61 11.67
N ASN A 84 6.01 -21.24 11.67
CA ASN A 84 5.46 -21.84 10.48
C ASN A 84 5.11 -20.76 9.42
N VAL A 85 5.38 -21.06 8.14
CA VAL A 85 5.06 -20.16 7.02
C VAL A 85 3.58 -19.78 6.96
N LYS A 86 2.67 -20.66 7.38
CA LYS A 86 1.24 -20.35 7.51
C LYS A 86 0.97 -19.22 8.49
N THR A 87 1.78 -19.12 9.55
CA THR A 87 1.71 -18.01 10.52
C THR A 87 2.09 -16.71 9.86
N VAL A 88 3.14 -16.68 9.04
CA VAL A 88 3.56 -15.48 8.30
C VAL A 88 2.49 -15.09 7.26
N ALA A 89 1.91 -16.05 6.55
CA ALA A 89 0.83 -15.80 5.60
C ALA A 89 -0.42 -15.17 6.29
N ALA A 90 -0.81 -15.69 7.45
CA ALA A 90 -1.90 -15.10 8.24
C ALA A 90 -1.55 -13.70 8.76
N ARG A 91 -0.27 -13.45 9.06
CA ARG A 91 0.21 -12.12 9.46
C ARG A 91 0.20 -11.12 8.30
N LEU A 92 0.44 -11.56 7.07
CA LEU A 92 0.31 -10.68 5.90
C LEU A 92 -1.09 -10.05 5.84
N VAL A 93 -2.14 -10.88 5.88
CA VAL A 93 -3.54 -10.39 5.82
C VAL A 93 -3.86 -9.45 7.00
N TRP A 94 -3.50 -9.85 8.21
CA TRP A 94 -3.70 -9.03 9.40
C TRP A 94 -2.95 -7.70 9.32
N GLN A 95 -1.69 -7.73 8.87
CA GLN A 95 -0.86 -6.54 8.72
C GLN A 95 -1.39 -5.61 7.64
N ALA A 96 -1.88 -6.15 6.52
CA ALA A 96 -2.47 -5.38 5.44
C ALA A 96 -3.69 -4.58 5.91
N ASN A 97 -4.57 -5.18 6.71
CA ASN A 97 -5.71 -4.47 7.29
C ASN A 97 -5.28 -3.27 8.16
N LEU A 98 -4.22 -3.44 8.95
CA LEU A 98 -3.66 -2.33 9.73
C LEU A 98 -2.99 -1.27 8.84
N SER A 99 -2.32 -1.72 7.80
CA SER A 99 -1.61 -0.84 6.85
C SER A 99 -2.58 0.03 6.06
N ARG A 100 -3.74 -0.49 5.62
CA ARG A 100 -4.79 0.30 4.94
C ARG A 100 -5.24 1.50 5.78
N GLU A 101 -5.52 1.27 7.06
CA GLU A 101 -5.90 2.33 7.99
C GLU A 101 -4.79 3.35 8.24
N LYS A 102 -3.53 2.89 8.26
CA LYS A 102 -2.38 3.79 8.41
C LYS A 102 -2.13 4.59 7.14
N ASN A 103 -2.21 3.96 5.98
CA ASN A 103 -2.03 4.61 4.68
C ASN A 103 -3.05 5.74 4.51
N LYS A 104 -4.33 5.48 4.83
CA LYS A 104 -5.38 6.50 4.82
C LYS A 104 -5.04 7.67 5.76
N ARG A 105 -4.73 7.37 7.02
CA ARG A 105 -4.35 8.42 8.00
C ARG A 105 -3.11 9.21 7.57
N PHE A 106 -2.16 8.57 6.90
CA PHE A 106 -0.98 9.25 6.38
C PHE A 106 -1.36 10.30 5.33
N ILE A 107 -2.25 9.97 4.40
CA ILE A 107 -2.76 10.89 3.38
C ILE A 107 -3.51 12.06 4.04
N ASP A 108 -4.39 11.78 5.01
CA ASP A 108 -5.13 12.81 5.76
C ASP A 108 -4.15 13.77 6.48
N GLN A 109 -3.10 13.23 7.11
CA GLN A 109 -2.06 14.03 7.77
C GLN A 109 -1.23 14.84 6.77
N TYR A 110 -0.96 14.26 5.59
CA TYR A 110 -0.26 14.96 4.52
C TYR A 110 -1.06 16.18 4.06
N ILE A 111 -2.33 16.00 3.74
CA ILE A 111 -3.22 17.09 3.30
C ILE A 111 -3.36 18.16 4.38
N LYS A 112 -3.52 17.76 5.64
CA LYS A 112 -3.61 18.69 6.77
C LYS A 112 -2.35 19.54 6.93
N ARG A 113 -1.18 18.97 6.63
CA ARG A 113 0.12 19.66 6.84
C ARG A 113 0.54 20.52 5.65
N TYR A 114 0.30 20.04 4.42
CA TYR A 114 0.85 20.64 3.20
C TYR A 114 -0.23 21.25 2.29
N GLY A 115 -1.49 21.13 2.67
CA GLY A 115 -2.62 21.63 1.88
C GLY A 115 -3.14 20.62 0.85
N PRO A 116 -4.10 21.02 0.01
CA PRO A 116 -4.72 20.17 -0.98
C PRO A 116 -3.71 19.72 -2.03
N ILE A 117 -3.92 18.51 -2.55
CA ILE A 117 -3.08 17.92 -3.59
C ILE A 117 -3.41 18.56 -4.94
N THR A 118 -2.43 19.17 -5.57
CA THR A 118 -2.62 19.92 -6.82
C THR A 118 -2.31 19.11 -8.07
N THR A 119 -1.34 18.19 -8.01
CA THR A 119 -0.89 17.42 -9.18
C THR A 119 -0.71 15.95 -8.83
N VAL A 120 -1.25 15.08 -9.67
CA VAL A 120 -1.23 13.62 -9.53
C VAL A 120 -0.70 12.98 -10.80
N GLN A 121 0.24 12.05 -10.64
CA GLN A 121 0.68 11.17 -11.73
C GLN A 121 -0.01 9.82 -11.62
N PHE A 122 -0.44 9.28 -12.76
CA PHE A 122 -1.14 8.00 -12.84
C PHE A 122 -0.56 7.12 -13.94
N ASP A 123 -0.30 5.85 -13.62
CA ASP A 123 0.20 4.84 -14.57
C ASP A 123 -0.12 3.42 -14.10
N ASP A 124 0.00 2.45 -15.01
CA ASP A 124 -0.24 1.03 -14.77
C ASP A 124 1.05 0.21 -14.72
N LEU A 125 1.30 -0.48 -13.61
CA LEU A 125 2.39 -1.46 -13.51
C LEU A 125 1.91 -2.84 -13.97
N ILE A 126 2.53 -3.40 -15.02
CA ILE A 126 2.21 -4.75 -15.49
C ILE A 126 3.03 -5.81 -14.73
N THR A 127 2.34 -6.83 -14.23
CA THR A 127 2.91 -8.01 -13.58
C THR A 127 2.14 -9.27 -14.01
N PHE A 128 2.18 -10.36 -13.26
CA PHE A 128 1.46 -11.58 -13.59
C PHE A 128 1.13 -12.42 -12.35
N GLU A 129 0.05 -13.20 -12.48
CA GLU A 129 -0.36 -14.22 -11.55
C GLU A 129 0.23 -15.57 -11.98
N HIS A 130 1.08 -16.18 -11.17
CA HIS A 130 1.70 -17.49 -11.39
C HIS A 130 2.54 -17.61 -12.68
N THR A 131 2.05 -17.15 -13.81
CA THR A 131 2.68 -17.25 -15.13
C THR A 131 2.42 -16.00 -15.96
N LYS A 132 3.31 -15.69 -16.91
CA LYS A 132 3.13 -14.59 -17.88
C LYS A 132 1.89 -14.76 -18.76
N CYS A 133 1.32 -15.96 -18.84
CA CYS A 133 0.05 -16.20 -19.52
C CYS A 133 -1.17 -15.69 -18.75
N LYS A 134 -0.99 -15.29 -17.50
CA LYS A 134 -2.01 -14.67 -16.63
C LYS A 134 -1.54 -13.31 -16.15
N PRO A 135 -1.44 -12.32 -17.04
CA PRO A 135 -0.96 -11.00 -16.64
C PRO A 135 -1.96 -10.28 -15.72
N LEU A 136 -1.41 -9.40 -14.92
CA LEU A 136 -2.12 -8.48 -14.03
C LEU A 136 -1.67 -7.07 -14.35
N THR A 137 -2.56 -6.12 -14.23
CA THR A 137 -2.22 -4.69 -14.18
C THR A 137 -2.47 -4.14 -12.79
N VAL A 138 -1.63 -3.20 -12.38
CA VAL A 138 -1.71 -2.51 -11.10
C VAL A 138 -1.75 -1.02 -11.40
N PRO A 139 -2.95 -0.42 -11.61
CA PRO A 139 -3.12 1.02 -11.70
C PRO A 139 -2.70 1.68 -10.39
N VAL A 140 -1.92 2.75 -10.46
CA VAL A 140 -1.35 3.47 -9.33
C VAL A 140 -1.45 4.96 -9.55
N ALA A 141 -1.85 5.70 -8.51
CA ALA A 141 -1.81 7.15 -8.44
C ALA A 141 -0.81 7.60 -7.39
N VAL A 142 0.02 8.58 -7.70
CA VAL A 142 0.98 9.20 -6.76
C VAL A 142 0.91 10.72 -6.82
N ILE A 143 1.24 11.39 -5.73
CA ILE A 143 1.41 12.85 -5.71
C ILE A 143 2.68 13.19 -6.49
N ALA A 144 2.57 14.02 -7.51
CA ALA A 144 3.71 14.48 -8.31
C ALA A 144 4.79 15.12 -7.42
N GLY A 145 6.06 14.86 -7.74
CA GLY A 145 7.21 15.40 -7.00
C GLY A 145 7.49 14.76 -5.64
N THR A 146 6.57 13.96 -5.07
CA THR A 146 6.71 13.44 -3.69
C THR A 146 6.84 11.94 -3.58
N ARG A 147 6.37 11.20 -4.57
CA ARG A 147 6.25 9.73 -4.57
C ARG A 147 5.25 9.18 -3.53
N VAL A 148 4.41 10.01 -2.92
CA VAL A 148 3.36 9.55 -2.01
C VAL A 148 2.28 8.85 -2.80
N PRO A 149 2.03 7.55 -2.57
CA PRO A 149 0.95 6.84 -3.23
C PRO A 149 -0.40 7.23 -2.62
N LEU A 150 -1.38 7.46 -3.47
CA LEU A 150 -2.75 7.85 -3.09
C LEU A 150 -3.71 6.68 -3.13
N ALA A 151 -3.69 5.95 -4.23
CA ALA A 151 -4.54 4.79 -4.46
C ALA A 151 -3.87 3.82 -5.44
N PHE A 152 -4.24 2.57 -5.35
CA PHE A 152 -3.86 1.53 -6.30
C PHE A 152 -4.95 0.45 -6.39
N GLY A 153 -4.90 -0.34 -7.45
CA GLY A 153 -5.75 -1.52 -7.60
C GLY A 153 -5.00 -2.67 -8.23
N ILE A 154 -5.60 -3.86 -8.31
CA ILE A 154 -5.04 -5.02 -9.00
C ILE A 154 -6.11 -5.63 -9.86
N ALA A 155 -5.86 -5.73 -11.17
CA ALA A 155 -6.79 -6.27 -12.14
C ALA A 155 -6.18 -7.41 -12.95
N SER A 156 -7.00 -8.40 -13.29
CA SER A 156 -6.65 -9.36 -14.31
C SER A 156 -6.81 -8.73 -15.69
N ILE A 157 -5.88 -9.08 -16.59
CA ILE A 157 -5.96 -8.71 -18.00
C ILE A 157 -5.66 -9.94 -18.86
N PRO A 158 -6.16 -10.02 -20.09
CA PRO A 158 -5.78 -11.06 -21.03
C PRO A 158 -4.33 -10.94 -21.46
N ALA A 159 -3.68 -12.06 -21.74
CA ALA A 159 -2.35 -12.05 -22.33
C ALA A 159 -2.41 -11.48 -23.76
N SER A 160 -1.36 -10.75 -24.15
CA SER A 160 -1.22 -10.15 -25.47
C SER A 160 -0.04 -10.70 -26.25
N GLY A 161 0.06 -10.34 -27.54
CA GLY A 161 1.13 -10.77 -28.43
C GLY A 161 1.20 -12.29 -28.58
N HIS A 162 2.40 -12.84 -28.72
CA HIS A 162 2.64 -14.27 -28.91
C HIS A 162 2.16 -15.17 -27.76
N LEU A 163 1.97 -14.62 -26.57
CA LEU A 163 1.43 -15.38 -25.44
C LEU A 163 -0.09 -15.52 -25.46
N ALA A 164 -0.82 -14.72 -26.25
CA ALA A 164 -2.29 -14.71 -26.25
C ALA A 164 -2.89 -16.08 -26.64
N ALA A 165 -2.40 -16.70 -27.73
CA ALA A 165 -2.85 -18.01 -28.19
C ALA A 165 -2.51 -19.12 -27.18
N ILE A 166 -1.29 -19.10 -26.64
CA ILE A 166 -0.84 -20.06 -25.63
C ILE A 166 -1.67 -19.95 -24.34
N ALA A 167 -1.91 -18.72 -23.88
CA ALA A 167 -2.70 -18.46 -22.68
C ALA A 167 -4.14 -18.97 -22.84
N ARG A 168 -4.77 -18.67 -23.98
CA ARG A 168 -6.15 -19.11 -24.28
C ARG A 168 -6.24 -20.63 -24.36
N LYS A 169 -5.29 -21.30 -25.02
CA LYS A 169 -5.25 -22.77 -25.12
C LYS A 169 -5.07 -23.42 -23.75
N ARG A 170 -4.23 -22.86 -22.88
CA ARG A 170 -3.84 -23.50 -21.61
C ARG A 170 -4.75 -23.16 -20.44
N TYR A 171 -5.30 -21.95 -20.41
CA TYR A 171 -6.05 -21.41 -19.25
C TYR A 171 -7.45 -20.92 -19.59
N GLY A 172 -7.88 -21.04 -20.87
CA GLY A 172 -9.16 -20.53 -21.33
C GLY A 172 -9.18 -19.01 -21.55
N LYS A 173 -10.38 -18.46 -21.74
CA LYS A 173 -10.60 -17.00 -21.86
C LYS A 173 -10.42 -16.35 -20.48
N ARG A 174 -9.54 -15.34 -20.40
CA ARG A 174 -9.35 -14.55 -19.19
C ARG A 174 -10.14 -13.25 -19.31
N GLU A 175 -10.85 -12.88 -18.26
CA GLU A 175 -11.57 -11.64 -18.18
C GLU A 175 -10.61 -10.45 -18.02
N ASP A 176 -10.97 -9.34 -18.63
CA ASP A 176 -10.29 -8.05 -18.48
C ASP A 176 -11.05 -7.19 -17.47
N ASN A 177 -10.54 -7.14 -16.24
CA ASN A 177 -11.13 -6.35 -15.18
C ASN A 177 -10.41 -4.98 -15.00
N SER A 178 -9.49 -4.64 -15.91
CA SER A 178 -8.66 -3.45 -15.78
C SER A 178 -9.47 -2.16 -15.74
N ARG A 179 -10.51 -2.09 -16.58
CA ARG A 179 -11.39 -0.93 -16.62
C ARG A 179 -12.11 -0.72 -15.27
N GLN A 180 -12.74 -1.76 -14.76
CA GLN A 180 -13.49 -1.70 -13.51
C GLN A 180 -12.58 -1.32 -12.33
N VAL A 181 -11.39 -1.90 -12.26
CA VAL A 181 -10.45 -1.60 -11.17
C VAL A 181 -9.91 -0.18 -11.28
N ARG A 182 -9.62 0.33 -12.48
CA ARG A 182 -9.27 1.74 -12.67
C ARG A 182 -10.41 2.67 -12.24
N GLU A 183 -11.65 2.36 -12.60
CA GLU A 183 -12.83 3.12 -12.13
C GLU A 183 -12.89 3.16 -10.59
N THR A 184 -12.68 2.02 -9.91
CA THR A 184 -12.62 1.96 -8.44
C THR A 184 -11.49 2.81 -7.86
N VAL A 185 -10.30 2.81 -8.51
CA VAL A 185 -9.18 3.66 -8.08
C VAL A 185 -9.53 5.14 -8.24
N PHE A 186 -10.14 5.53 -9.36
CA PHE A 186 -10.58 6.92 -9.57
C PHE A 186 -11.69 7.33 -8.61
N GLU A 187 -12.62 6.43 -8.28
CA GLU A 187 -13.63 6.66 -7.24
C GLU A 187 -12.98 6.92 -5.87
N GLN A 188 -11.98 6.13 -5.48
CA GLN A 188 -11.21 6.40 -4.25
C GLN A 188 -10.54 7.77 -4.27
N LEU A 189 -9.99 8.19 -5.43
CA LEU A 189 -9.35 9.48 -5.59
C LEU A 189 -10.33 10.65 -5.43
N THR A 190 -11.62 10.51 -5.77
CA THR A 190 -12.61 11.58 -5.55
C THR A 190 -12.82 11.95 -4.09
N HIS A 191 -12.51 11.03 -3.16
CA HIS A 191 -12.57 11.29 -1.71
C HIS A 191 -11.32 11.97 -1.16
N ILE A 192 -10.27 12.11 -1.98
CA ILE A 192 -8.95 12.58 -1.55
C ILE A 192 -8.58 13.90 -2.24
N LEU A 193 -8.94 14.03 -3.51
CA LEU A 193 -8.47 15.10 -4.38
C LEU A 193 -9.51 16.22 -4.55
N PRO A 194 -9.08 17.48 -4.71
CA PRO A 194 -9.98 18.56 -5.11
C PRO A 194 -10.47 18.37 -6.56
N ALA A 195 -11.57 19.04 -6.91
CA ALA A 195 -12.16 18.96 -8.26
C ALA A 195 -11.24 19.49 -9.36
N GLU A 196 -10.40 20.49 -9.06
CA GLU A 196 -9.52 21.19 -9.99
C GLU A 196 -8.09 20.62 -10.05
N VAL A 197 -7.92 19.34 -9.66
CA VAL A 197 -6.62 18.67 -9.65
C VAL A 197 -6.03 18.57 -11.08
N HIS A 198 -4.71 18.64 -11.17
CA HIS A 198 -3.98 18.40 -12.41
C HIS A 198 -3.53 16.93 -12.51
N PHE A 199 -3.87 16.24 -13.61
CA PHE A 199 -3.39 14.89 -13.88
C PHE A 199 -2.29 14.89 -14.92
N GLU A 200 -1.26 14.09 -14.68
CA GLU A 200 -0.16 13.80 -15.58
C GLU A 200 -0.12 12.30 -15.84
N THR A 201 -0.22 11.87 -17.10
CA THR A 201 -0.24 10.45 -17.48
C THR A 201 0.54 10.19 -18.76
N ASP A 202 0.77 8.91 -19.06
CA ASP A 202 1.18 8.50 -20.40
C ASP A 202 -0.01 8.61 -21.40
N GLY A 203 0.21 8.25 -22.65
CA GLY A 203 -0.78 8.37 -23.73
C GLY A 203 -1.88 7.29 -23.72
N HIS A 204 -2.19 6.61 -22.64
CA HIS A 204 -3.23 5.59 -22.63
C HIS A 204 -4.64 6.21 -22.70
N ASP A 205 -5.39 5.92 -23.77
CA ASP A 205 -6.70 6.54 -24.06
C ASP A 205 -7.71 6.45 -22.93
N HIS A 206 -7.73 5.35 -22.20
CA HIS A 206 -8.69 5.11 -21.12
C HIS A 206 -8.55 6.09 -19.95
N TYR A 207 -7.34 6.60 -19.68
CA TYR A 207 -7.12 7.57 -18.59
C TYR A 207 -7.86 8.87 -18.84
N ARG A 208 -7.84 9.36 -20.08
CA ARG A 208 -8.58 10.58 -20.47
C ARG A 208 -10.08 10.46 -20.21
N VAL A 209 -10.65 9.29 -20.50
CA VAL A 209 -12.08 9.02 -20.28
C VAL A 209 -12.40 9.03 -18.78
N LEU A 210 -11.57 8.39 -17.95
CA LEU A 210 -11.75 8.33 -16.51
C LEU A 210 -11.60 9.70 -15.85
N ILE A 211 -10.57 10.47 -16.23
CA ILE A 211 -10.35 11.82 -15.70
C ILE A 211 -11.57 12.70 -16.01
N LYS A 212 -12.07 12.73 -17.24
CA LYS A 212 -13.27 13.50 -17.59
C LYS A 212 -14.52 13.09 -16.83
N ARG A 213 -14.68 11.78 -16.55
CA ARG A 213 -15.84 11.25 -15.86
C ARG A 213 -15.84 11.58 -14.37
N PHE A 214 -14.71 11.37 -13.68
CA PHE A 214 -14.62 11.50 -12.22
C PHE A 214 -14.17 12.89 -11.77
N PHE A 215 -13.45 13.63 -12.62
CA PHE A 215 -12.91 14.96 -12.33
C PHE A 215 -13.17 15.89 -13.53
N PRO A 216 -14.42 16.32 -13.78
CA PRO A 216 -14.76 17.12 -14.96
C PRO A 216 -14.09 18.50 -15.00
N GLN A 217 -13.63 19.02 -13.84
CA GLN A 217 -12.93 20.30 -13.72
C GLN A 217 -11.39 20.15 -13.73
N ALA A 218 -10.88 18.92 -13.74
CA ALA A 218 -9.46 18.67 -13.74
C ALA A 218 -8.79 19.04 -15.07
N THR A 219 -7.55 19.48 -14.97
CA THR A 219 -6.67 19.60 -16.13
C THR A 219 -5.89 18.31 -16.36
N HIS A 220 -5.53 18.00 -17.60
CA HIS A 220 -4.83 16.77 -17.92
C HIS A 220 -3.74 17.00 -18.94
N THR A 221 -2.50 16.72 -18.56
CA THR A 221 -1.34 16.71 -19.45
C THR A 221 -0.94 15.28 -19.78
N VAL A 222 -0.79 14.99 -21.05
CA VAL A 222 -0.36 13.69 -21.56
C VAL A 222 1.09 13.78 -22.00
N PHE A 223 1.93 12.90 -21.47
CA PHE A 223 3.32 12.72 -21.86
C PHE A 223 3.47 11.39 -22.61
N PRO A 224 3.36 11.38 -23.96
CA PRO A 224 3.42 10.14 -24.71
C PRO A 224 4.71 9.37 -24.41
N SER A 225 4.57 8.07 -24.14
CA SER A 225 5.72 7.20 -23.93
C SER A 225 6.54 7.10 -25.23
N VAL A 226 7.68 7.76 -25.26
CA VAL A 226 8.66 7.53 -26.32
C VAL A 226 9.27 6.17 -26.03
N ARG A 227 9.07 5.18 -26.91
CA ARG A 227 9.78 3.90 -26.86
C ARG A 227 11.27 4.17 -27.02
N GLY A 228 11.89 4.58 -25.95
CA GLY A 228 13.32 4.76 -25.86
C GLY A 228 14.00 3.40 -25.91
N ALA A 229 15.07 3.39 -26.65
CA ALA A 229 16.01 2.34 -26.87
C ALA A 229 16.15 1.32 -25.73
N VAL A 230 16.43 0.12 -26.12
CA VAL A 230 17.07 -1.00 -25.39
C VAL A 230 16.96 -0.97 -23.86
N VAL A 231 16.14 -1.88 -23.37
CA VAL A 231 15.98 -2.20 -21.94
C VAL A 231 17.36 -2.30 -21.27
N GLY A 232 17.58 -1.50 -20.24
CA GLY A 232 18.76 -1.57 -19.37
C GLY A 232 19.78 -0.43 -19.50
N GLN A 233 19.60 0.50 -20.43
CA GLN A 233 20.55 1.61 -20.64
C GLN A 233 19.99 2.93 -20.12
N GLY A 234 19.95 3.09 -18.79
CA GLY A 234 19.56 4.36 -18.14
C GLY A 234 20.37 5.57 -18.59
N GLU A 235 21.59 5.34 -19.11
CA GLU A 235 22.48 6.40 -19.62
C GLU A 235 22.02 6.99 -20.95
N LEU A 236 21.30 6.25 -21.78
CA LEU A 236 20.73 6.77 -23.03
C LEU A 236 19.45 7.59 -22.84
N LYS A 237 18.89 7.62 -21.63
CA LYS A 237 17.78 8.51 -21.25
C LYS A 237 18.22 9.94 -20.95
N LYS A 238 19.49 10.27 -21.05
CA LYS A 238 20.07 11.58 -20.71
C LYS A 238 19.66 12.74 -21.61
N ILE A 239 18.84 12.52 -22.62
CA ILE A 239 18.48 13.59 -23.58
C ILE A 239 17.44 14.55 -22.98
N HIS A 240 16.51 14.06 -22.13
CA HIS A 240 15.52 14.91 -21.46
C HIS A 240 15.12 14.33 -20.10
N PHE A 241 14.79 15.20 -19.14
CA PHE A 241 14.19 14.82 -17.88
C PHE A 241 12.83 14.13 -18.14
N ASP A 242 12.59 12.97 -17.48
CA ASP A 242 11.34 12.23 -17.60
C ASP A 242 10.22 12.98 -16.82
N PRO A 243 9.21 13.57 -17.49
CA PRO A 243 8.12 14.27 -16.79
C PRO A 243 7.36 13.39 -15.83
N LEU A 244 7.27 12.08 -16.11
CA LEU A 244 6.63 11.07 -15.25
C LEU A 244 7.61 10.38 -14.29
N PHE A 245 8.75 11.01 -14.00
CA PHE A 245 9.78 10.44 -13.14
C PHE A 245 9.23 9.98 -11.79
N THR A 246 8.32 10.74 -11.18
CA THR A 246 7.81 10.42 -9.84
C THR A 246 7.05 9.09 -9.81
N ILE A 247 6.11 8.88 -10.75
CA ILE A 247 5.38 7.62 -10.84
C ILE A 247 6.29 6.48 -11.27
N ASN A 248 7.15 6.69 -12.26
CA ASN A 248 8.09 5.68 -12.75
C ASN A 248 9.05 5.21 -11.65
N HIS A 249 9.55 6.14 -10.83
CA HIS A 249 10.39 5.81 -9.67
C HIS A 249 9.62 5.04 -8.60
N PHE A 250 8.36 5.42 -8.32
CA PHE A 250 7.54 4.69 -7.37
C PHE A 250 7.22 3.27 -7.85
N LEU A 251 6.86 3.08 -9.12
CA LEU A 251 6.64 1.75 -9.71
C LEU A 251 7.92 0.90 -9.69
N ALA A 252 9.08 1.49 -9.91
CA ALA A 252 10.37 0.81 -9.75
C ALA A 252 10.62 0.42 -8.29
N THR A 253 10.28 1.28 -7.33
CA THR A 253 10.36 1.02 -5.90
C THR A 253 9.44 -0.14 -5.50
N MET A 254 8.20 -0.18 -5.99
CA MET A 254 7.28 -1.31 -5.77
C MET A 254 7.92 -2.63 -6.24
N ARG A 255 8.52 -2.66 -7.44
CA ARG A 255 9.22 -3.85 -7.96
C ARG A 255 10.44 -4.24 -7.13
N ALA A 256 11.18 -3.28 -6.60
CA ALA A 256 12.35 -3.55 -5.77
C ALA A 256 11.98 -4.03 -4.35
N LYS A 257 10.84 -3.59 -3.83
CA LYS A 257 10.42 -3.83 -2.43
C LYS A 257 9.46 -5.00 -2.26
N VAL A 258 8.64 -5.30 -3.26
CA VAL A 258 7.66 -6.40 -3.22
C VAL A 258 8.17 -7.56 -4.07
N ASN A 259 8.60 -8.65 -3.45
CA ASN A 259 9.18 -9.81 -4.15
C ASN A 259 8.27 -10.43 -5.22
N ARG A 260 6.94 -10.28 -5.06
CA ARG A 260 5.94 -10.73 -6.04
C ARG A 260 5.91 -9.89 -7.32
N LEU A 261 6.46 -8.67 -7.29
CA LEU A 261 6.51 -7.72 -8.43
C LEU A 261 7.85 -7.73 -9.16
N VAL A 262 8.85 -8.41 -8.64
CA VAL A 262 10.16 -8.55 -9.31
C VAL A 262 9.97 -9.25 -10.66
N ARG A 263 10.51 -8.67 -11.74
CA ARG A 263 10.28 -9.14 -13.12
C ARG A 263 10.69 -10.59 -13.38
N ARG A 264 11.72 -11.08 -12.66
CA ARG A 264 12.19 -12.48 -12.71
C ARG A 264 12.21 -13.02 -11.30
N THR A 265 11.13 -13.61 -10.86
CA THR A 265 10.98 -14.14 -9.50
C THR A 265 10.32 -15.50 -9.49
N TRP A 266 10.73 -16.35 -8.56
CA TRP A 266 10.02 -17.55 -8.17
C TRP A 266 8.86 -17.27 -7.19
N CYS A 267 8.87 -16.08 -6.59
CA CYS A 267 7.86 -15.63 -5.62
C CYS A 267 6.63 -15.01 -6.31
N THR A 268 6.21 -15.57 -7.44
CA THR A 268 5.04 -15.07 -8.18
C THR A 268 3.79 -15.05 -7.31
N THR A 269 2.95 -14.03 -7.47
CA THR A 269 1.66 -14.05 -6.81
C THR A 269 0.79 -15.21 -7.35
N LYS A 270 0.03 -15.85 -6.48
CA LYS A 270 -0.92 -16.90 -6.82
C LYS A 270 -2.35 -16.48 -6.55
N ASP A 271 -2.50 -15.34 -5.93
CA ASP A 271 -3.75 -14.74 -5.54
C ASP A 271 -3.56 -13.20 -5.62
N PRO A 272 -4.30 -12.52 -6.50
CA PRO A 272 -4.24 -11.06 -6.65
C PRO A 272 -4.58 -10.31 -5.35
N GLU A 273 -5.47 -10.85 -4.53
CA GLU A 273 -5.81 -10.26 -3.23
C GLU A 273 -4.60 -10.24 -2.28
N ARG A 274 -3.81 -11.32 -2.29
CA ARG A 274 -2.57 -11.38 -1.49
C ARG A 274 -1.47 -10.47 -2.04
N LEU A 275 -1.52 -10.13 -3.33
CA LEU A 275 -0.65 -9.09 -3.88
C LEU A 275 -1.08 -7.71 -3.40
N SER A 276 -2.38 -7.43 -3.36
CA SER A 276 -2.93 -6.20 -2.77
C SER A 276 -2.51 -6.04 -1.30
N ASP A 277 -2.72 -7.08 -0.49
CA ASP A 277 -2.29 -7.09 0.91
C ASP A 277 -0.79 -6.77 1.06
N HIS A 278 0.04 -7.36 0.21
CA HIS A 278 1.49 -7.14 0.26
C HIS A 278 1.86 -5.70 -0.14
N THR A 279 1.17 -5.15 -1.13
CA THR A 279 1.36 -3.76 -1.58
C THR A 279 0.96 -2.78 -0.49
N ASP A 280 -0.17 -2.99 0.20
CA ASP A 280 -0.59 -2.17 1.35
C ASP A 280 0.47 -2.12 2.45
N VAL A 281 1.07 -3.27 2.79
CA VAL A 281 2.14 -3.35 3.79
C VAL A 281 3.40 -2.62 3.33
N MET A 282 3.74 -2.74 2.05
CA MET A 282 4.90 -2.03 1.50
C MET A 282 4.67 -0.51 1.52
N ILE A 283 3.49 -0.04 1.12
CA ILE A 283 3.12 1.38 1.15
C ILE A 283 3.20 1.94 2.57
N ASP A 284 2.66 1.24 3.57
CA ASP A 284 2.73 1.64 4.99
C ASP A 284 4.18 1.86 5.45
N VAL A 285 5.09 0.93 5.13
CA VAL A 285 6.51 1.07 5.48
C VAL A 285 7.20 2.18 4.68
N PHE A 286 6.83 2.34 3.41
CA PHE A 286 7.37 3.37 2.55
C PHE A 286 6.95 4.77 3.02
N CYS A 287 5.69 4.97 3.40
CA CYS A 287 5.17 6.20 3.97
C CYS A 287 5.84 6.55 5.32
N ASP A 288 6.05 5.55 6.20
CA ASP A 288 6.82 5.74 7.44
C ASP A 288 8.25 6.24 7.14
N HIS A 289 8.89 5.72 6.08
CA HIS A 289 10.22 6.17 5.66
C HIS A 289 10.19 7.62 5.15
N LEU A 290 9.26 7.95 4.26
CA LEU A 290 9.09 9.33 3.76
C LEU A 290 8.86 10.31 4.92
N GLN A 291 7.99 9.98 5.87
CA GLN A 291 7.73 10.83 7.03
C GLN A 291 8.99 11.08 7.86
N ARG A 292 9.85 10.09 8.02
CA ARG A 292 11.14 10.25 8.73
C ARG A 292 12.10 11.18 7.97
N LEU A 293 12.14 11.09 6.64
CA LEU A 293 12.94 11.99 5.82
C LEU A 293 12.44 13.44 5.97
N TRP A 294 11.14 13.68 5.83
CA TRP A 294 10.55 15.02 5.95
C TRP A 294 10.68 15.65 7.34
N LEU A 295 10.72 14.82 8.39
CA LEU A 295 10.99 15.31 9.75
C LEU A 295 12.45 15.75 9.96
N ARG A 296 13.39 15.18 9.18
CA ARG A 296 14.81 15.61 9.21
C ARG A 296 15.01 16.93 8.49
N ASP A 297 14.31 17.15 7.39
CA ASP A 297 14.46 18.33 6.51
C ASP A 297 13.62 19.53 6.98
N LYS A 298 13.52 19.72 8.29
CA LYS A 298 12.92 20.87 9.02
C LYS A 298 12.13 21.85 8.13
N GLY A 299 10.97 21.46 7.62
CA GLY A 299 9.99 22.40 7.05
C GLY A 299 10.00 22.60 5.53
N VAL A 300 10.85 21.91 4.78
CA VAL A 300 10.81 21.97 3.30
C VAL A 300 9.64 21.10 2.79
N CYS A 301 8.80 21.69 1.94
CA CYS A 301 7.72 20.96 1.28
C CYS A 301 8.33 19.82 0.43
N PRO A 302 7.79 18.58 0.49
CA PRO A 302 8.30 17.45 -0.28
C PRO A 302 8.42 17.72 -1.80
N SER A 303 7.56 18.55 -2.36
CA SER A 303 7.63 18.97 -3.76
C SER A 303 8.87 19.83 -4.08
N GLN A 304 9.48 20.48 -3.09
CA GLN A 304 10.69 21.29 -3.26
C GLN A 304 11.97 20.45 -3.17
N ILE A 305 11.93 19.27 -2.50
CA ILE A 305 13.09 18.37 -2.39
C ILE A 305 13.39 17.71 -3.75
N ALA A 306 12.38 17.47 -4.56
CA ALA A 306 12.55 16.87 -5.89
C ALA A 306 13.29 17.79 -6.88
N SER A 307 13.26 19.11 -6.68
CA SER A 307 13.94 20.09 -7.54
C SER A 307 15.41 20.34 -7.18
N CYS A 308 15.88 19.88 -6.01
CA CYS A 308 17.26 20.08 -5.55
C CYS A 308 18.20 18.90 -5.82
N SER A 309 17.74 17.84 -6.49
CA SER A 309 18.56 16.66 -6.80
C SER A 309 18.93 16.56 -8.29
N THR A 310 19.15 17.71 -8.93
CA THR A 310 19.71 17.79 -10.29
C THR A 310 21.18 18.09 -10.22
#